data_342fc0c706aca2b1e2be7446844a5b49
#
_entry.id   342fc0c706aca2b1e2be7446844a5b49
#
_cell.length_a   1.000
_cell.length_b   1.000
_cell.length_c   1.000
_cell.angle_alpha   90.00
_cell.angle_beta   90.00
_cell.angle_gamma   90.00
#
_symmetry.space_group_name_H-M   'P 1'
#
loop_
_entity.id
_entity.type
_entity.pdbx_description
1 polymer ?
#
loop_
_entity_poly.entity_id
_entity_poly.type
_entity_poly.pdbx_seq_one_letter_code
_entity_poly.pdbx_strand_id
1 'polypeptide(L)'
;MLLLAGGAASCNKDKGEEAQPIEIARLDRAVSSYKELDSAARRHVRDSLNGPLTALMRVLEMDTLNDTTLGIWSTSMPVEIFSPMTDSAFTDLSALESQMGTVLAKLKAEGLELPKYTYAAVAWGRPESVVFADSVAMIALNHYLGVNSPAYEDWPMYRRALKRPDMMAYDLTEALLAINYPYNPGEGNDMVLSRMIYEGVLAEAKMRVVPEARLYKALGFTEPQLKDIEANKSLIWNKLVLEKMLYSKDPELSDRLFSLLPYSTPISPKAPGRTIRYVG
;
A
#
# COMPACT_ATOMS: atom_id res chain seq x y z
N MET A 1 -6.76 -61.23 -23.13
CA MET A 1 -6.07 -60.94 -21.87
C MET A 1 -5.26 -59.68 -22.11
N LEU A 2 -5.92 -58.51 -21.88
CA LEU A 2 -5.34 -57.18 -22.09
C LEU A 2 -4.84 -56.65 -20.74
N LEU A 3 -3.54 -56.46 -20.61
CA LEU A 3 -2.90 -55.79 -19.46
C LEU A 3 -2.98 -54.27 -19.66
N LEU A 4 -3.79 -53.61 -18.87
CA LEU A 4 -3.80 -52.16 -18.71
C LEU A 4 -2.64 -51.75 -17.77
N ALA A 5 -1.59 -51.16 -18.36
CA ALA A 5 -0.53 -50.49 -17.60
C ALA A 5 -1.02 -49.13 -17.13
N GLY A 6 -1.34 -49.00 -15.84
CA GLY A 6 -1.67 -47.75 -15.22
C GLY A 6 -0.40 -46.90 -15.07
N GLY A 7 -0.28 -45.86 -15.89
CA GLY A 7 0.72 -44.80 -15.70
C GLY A 7 0.36 -43.94 -14.49
N ALA A 8 1.13 -44.05 -13.39
CA ALA A 8 1.08 -43.11 -12.29
C ALA A 8 1.66 -41.78 -12.80
N ALA A 9 0.81 -40.81 -13.06
CA ALA A 9 1.25 -39.42 -13.22
C ALA A 9 1.80 -38.94 -11.89
N SER A 10 3.11 -38.91 -11.76
CA SER A 10 3.82 -38.24 -10.68
C SER A 10 3.52 -36.75 -10.80
N CYS A 11 2.66 -36.24 -9.92
CA CYS A 11 2.59 -34.81 -9.67
C CYS A 11 3.94 -34.39 -9.07
N ASN A 12 4.81 -33.93 -9.95
CA ASN A 12 5.98 -33.15 -9.53
C ASN A 12 5.40 -31.86 -8.94
N LYS A 13 5.30 -31.79 -7.61
CA LYS A 13 5.15 -30.49 -6.93
C LYS A 13 6.43 -29.75 -7.29
N ASP A 14 6.29 -28.77 -8.18
CA ASP A 14 7.29 -27.74 -8.33
C ASP A 14 7.65 -27.24 -6.93
N LYS A 15 8.87 -27.55 -6.51
CA LYS A 15 9.48 -26.84 -5.39
C LYS A 15 9.66 -25.44 -5.92
N GLY A 16 8.68 -24.56 -5.64
CA GLY A 16 8.77 -23.16 -5.98
C GLY A 16 10.13 -22.65 -5.49
N GLU A 17 10.87 -22.01 -6.39
CA GLU A 17 12.07 -21.28 -6.01
C GLU A 17 11.71 -20.43 -4.79
N GLU A 18 12.50 -20.57 -3.72
CA GLU A 18 12.33 -19.77 -2.52
C GLU A 18 12.41 -18.30 -2.92
N ALA A 19 11.32 -17.55 -2.66
CA ALA A 19 11.25 -16.17 -3.10
C ALA A 19 12.39 -15.36 -2.47
N GLN A 20 13.19 -14.73 -3.32
CA GLN A 20 14.33 -13.93 -2.86
C GLN A 20 13.84 -12.60 -2.29
N PRO A 21 14.43 -12.09 -1.20
CA PRO A 21 14.17 -10.74 -0.71
C PRO A 21 14.41 -9.71 -1.83
N ILE A 22 13.62 -8.66 -1.85
CA ILE A 22 13.90 -7.49 -2.70
C ILE A 22 14.82 -6.52 -1.95
N GLU A 23 15.50 -5.66 -2.69
CA GLU A 23 16.19 -4.53 -2.10
C GLU A 23 15.25 -3.33 -1.99
N ILE A 24 15.18 -2.70 -0.81
CA ILE A 24 14.51 -1.43 -0.57
C ILE A 24 15.56 -0.39 -0.24
N ALA A 25 15.97 0.37 -1.25
CA ALA A 25 17.04 1.35 -1.10
C ALA A 25 16.62 2.51 -0.17
N ARG A 26 17.46 2.87 0.80
CA ARG A 26 17.23 3.88 1.84
C ARG A 26 17.45 5.29 1.32
N LEU A 27 16.56 5.77 0.44
CA LEU A 27 16.60 7.14 -0.06
C LEU A 27 16.42 8.17 1.06
N ASP A 28 15.65 7.85 2.10
CA ASP A 28 15.49 8.67 3.29
C ASP A 28 16.83 8.99 3.95
N ARG A 29 17.73 8.02 4.10
CA ARG A 29 19.08 8.19 4.64
C ARG A 29 19.98 8.97 3.70
N ALA A 30 19.95 8.62 2.41
CA ALA A 30 20.73 9.31 1.40
C ALA A 30 20.39 10.79 1.31
N VAL A 31 19.11 11.15 1.42
CA VAL A 31 18.65 12.53 1.41
C VAL A 31 18.99 13.23 2.72
N SER A 32 18.71 12.66 3.87
CA SER A 32 18.95 13.33 5.18
C SER A 32 20.43 13.63 5.43
N SER A 33 21.33 12.76 4.98
CA SER A 33 22.77 12.97 5.11
C SER A 33 23.37 13.85 4.01
N TYR A 34 22.66 14.16 2.92
CA TYR A 34 23.20 14.78 1.73
C TYR A 34 23.94 16.10 2.00
N LYS A 35 23.42 16.94 2.91
CA LYS A 35 24.04 18.22 3.26
C LYS A 35 25.43 18.06 3.90
N GLU A 36 25.72 16.92 4.51
CA GLU A 36 26.97 16.63 5.23
C GLU A 36 28.04 15.97 4.33
N LEU A 37 27.63 15.53 3.13
CA LEU A 37 28.52 14.86 2.19
C LEU A 37 29.46 15.84 1.49
N ASP A 38 30.67 15.40 1.19
CA ASP A 38 31.60 16.12 0.31
C ASP A 38 31.11 16.07 -1.16
N SER A 39 31.79 16.85 -2.02
CA SER A 39 31.42 16.96 -3.44
C SER A 39 31.48 15.64 -4.21
N ALA A 40 32.38 14.72 -3.84
CA ALA A 40 32.53 13.43 -4.52
C ALA A 40 31.38 12.49 -4.11
N ALA A 41 31.07 12.41 -2.82
CA ALA A 41 29.96 11.63 -2.27
C ALA A 41 28.59 12.14 -2.75
N ARG A 42 28.39 13.48 -2.82
CA ARG A 42 27.17 14.07 -3.40
C ARG A 42 26.98 13.67 -4.86
N ARG A 43 28.07 13.70 -5.66
CA ARG A 43 28.02 13.26 -7.05
C ARG A 43 27.61 11.79 -7.15
N HIS A 44 28.20 10.93 -6.33
CA HIS A 44 27.88 9.51 -6.31
C HIS A 44 26.39 9.26 -5.97
N VAL A 45 25.86 9.90 -4.92
CA VAL A 45 24.43 9.81 -4.56
C VAL A 45 23.55 10.28 -5.71
N ARG A 46 23.82 11.46 -6.27
CA ARG A 46 23.05 12.00 -7.39
C ARG A 46 23.07 11.06 -8.60
N ASP A 47 24.22 10.55 -8.97
CA ASP A 47 24.39 9.72 -10.17
C ASP A 47 23.71 8.34 -9.99
N SER A 48 23.71 7.79 -8.78
CA SER A 48 22.99 6.55 -8.44
C SER A 48 21.47 6.69 -8.49
N LEU A 49 20.95 7.88 -8.20
CA LEU A 49 19.52 8.17 -8.16
C LEU A 49 18.93 8.66 -9.49
N ASN A 50 19.78 9.21 -10.38
CA ASN A 50 19.35 10.01 -11.52
C ASN A 50 18.53 9.24 -12.57
N GLY A 51 18.81 7.98 -12.83
CA GLY A 51 18.06 7.17 -13.79
C GLY A 51 16.70 6.72 -13.25
N PRO A 52 16.68 5.94 -12.16
CA PRO A 52 15.44 5.35 -11.64
C PRO A 52 14.44 6.36 -11.15
N LEU A 53 14.87 7.48 -10.57
CA LEU A 53 13.99 8.45 -9.92
C LEU A 53 13.44 9.53 -10.84
N THR A 54 13.90 9.67 -12.09
CA THR A 54 13.41 10.74 -12.99
C THR A 54 11.89 10.72 -13.15
N ALA A 55 11.28 9.55 -13.31
CA ALA A 55 9.83 9.41 -13.41
C ALA A 55 9.13 9.78 -12.10
N LEU A 56 9.69 9.33 -10.96
CA LEU A 56 9.14 9.63 -9.64
C LEU A 56 9.22 11.12 -9.32
N MET A 57 10.30 11.80 -9.70
CA MET A 57 10.46 13.25 -9.51
C MET A 57 9.35 14.04 -10.22
N ARG A 58 8.94 13.62 -11.41
CA ARG A 58 7.79 14.23 -12.11
C ARG A 58 6.48 14.07 -11.31
N VAL A 59 6.24 12.87 -10.77
CA VAL A 59 5.04 12.62 -9.93
C VAL A 59 5.07 13.44 -8.64
N LEU A 60 6.26 13.65 -8.09
CA LEU A 60 6.45 14.46 -6.89
C LEU A 60 6.47 15.98 -7.18
N GLU A 61 6.27 16.39 -8.44
CA GLU A 61 6.35 17.78 -8.88
C GLU A 61 7.67 18.45 -8.51
N MET A 62 8.73 17.66 -8.50
CA MET A 62 10.08 18.13 -8.22
C MET A 62 10.85 18.28 -9.53
N ASP A 63 11.69 19.29 -9.60
CA ASP A 63 12.62 19.48 -10.71
C ASP A 63 13.64 18.32 -10.79
N THR A 64 14.42 18.31 -11.86
CA THR A 64 15.48 17.31 -12.05
C THR A 64 16.37 17.17 -10.81
N LEU A 65 16.74 15.93 -10.48
CA LEU A 65 17.69 15.64 -9.41
C LEU A 65 19.05 16.27 -9.70
N ASN A 66 19.37 17.33 -8.99
CA ASN A 66 20.67 18.00 -9.02
C ASN A 66 21.08 18.38 -7.59
N ASP A 67 22.31 18.91 -7.44
CA ASP A 67 22.83 19.28 -6.11
C ASP A 67 21.93 20.29 -5.38
N THR A 68 21.30 21.21 -6.12
CA THR A 68 20.42 22.22 -5.54
C THR A 68 19.13 21.59 -5.03
N THR A 69 18.45 20.75 -5.84
CA THR A 69 17.17 20.12 -5.45
C THR A 69 17.37 19.12 -4.32
N LEU A 70 18.44 18.31 -4.35
CA LEU A 70 18.79 17.41 -3.23
C LEU A 70 19.18 18.18 -1.98
N GLY A 71 19.91 19.29 -2.10
CA GLY A 71 20.26 20.17 -1.01
C GLY A 71 19.02 20.79 -0.35
N ILE A 72 18.08 21.30 -1.13
CA ILE A 72 16.79 21.83 -0.64
C ILE A 72 15.99 20.73 0.05
N TRP A 73 15.90 19.55 -0.57
CA TRP A 73 15.17 18.43 0.00
C TRP A 73 15.78 17.99 1.33
N SER A 74 17.12 17.87 1.41
CA SER A 74 17.83 17.43 2.63
C SER A 74 17.66 18.38 3.83
N THR A 75 17.38 19.66 3.57
CA THR A 75 17.16 20.70 4.60
C THR A 75 15.67 21.05 4.74
N SER A 76 14.79 20.30 4.10
CA SER A 76 13.36 20.55 4.22
C SER A 76 12.83 20.14 5.60
N MET A 77 11.86 20.88 6.11
CA MET A 77 11.24 20.63 7.40
C MET A 77 10.77 19.16 7.58
N PRO A 78 10.18 18.49 6.58
CA PRO A 78 9.82 17.08 6.73
C PRO A 78 11.00 16.16 6.95
N VAL A 79 12.10 16.36 6.23
CA VAL A 79 13.32 15.57 6.41
C VAL A 79 13.93 15.81 7.79
N GLU A 80 14.00 17.05 8.23
CA GLU A 80 14.54 17.39 9.55
C GLU A 80 13.72 16.80 10.71
N ILE A 81 12.39 16.81 10.60
CA ILE A 81 11.49 16.27 11.64
C ILE A 81 11.45 14.75 11.60
N PHE A 82 11.24 14.16 10.43
CA PHE A 82 10.90 12.73 10.34
C PHE A 82 12.11 11.81 10.15
N SER A 83 13.24 12.28 9.60
CA SER A 83 14.39 11.40 9.39
C SER A 83 14.93 10.76 10.66
N PRO A 84 15.09 11.49 11.78
CA PRO A 84 15.50 10.85 13.05
C PRO A 84 14.51 9.81 13.54
N MET A 85 13.20 10.07 13.35
CA MET A 85 12.13 9.14 13.74
C MET A 85 12.12 7.87 12.88
N THR A 86 12.26 8.03 11.56
CA THR A 86 12.30 6.89 10.62
C THR A 86 13.56 6.08 10.79
N ASP A 87 14.70 6.72 11.04
CA ASP A 87 15.96 6.03 11.27
C ASP A 87 15.95 5.19 12.55
N SER A 88 15.34 5.71 13.60
CA SER A 88 15.13 4.99 14.87
C SER A 88 14.13 3.83 14.73
N ALA A 89 13.00 4.06 14.01
CA ALA A 89 11.94 3.06 13.88
C ALA A 89 12.29 1.96 12.86
N PHE A 90 13.09 2.29 11.85
CA PHE A 90 13.43 1.42 10.72
C PHE A 90 14.94 1.31 10.55
N THR A 91 15.62 0.83 11.58
CA THR A 91 17.07 0.56 11.52
C THR A 91 17.40 -0.46 10.42
N ASP A 92 16.47 -1.36 10.15
CA ASP A 92 16.54 -2.47 9.21
C ASP A 92 15.18 -2.68 8.55
N LEU A 93 15.17 -3.01 7.25
CA LEU A 93 13.99 -3.31 6.45
C LEU A 93 13.95 -4.77 5.98
N SER A 94 14.87 -5.63 6.42
CA SER A 94 15.03 -7.01 5.94
C SER A 94 13.75 -7.84 6.04
N ALA A 95 12.96 -7.65 7.10
CA ALA A 95 11.67 -8.33 7.25
C ALA A 95 10.65 -7.90 6.17
N LEU A 96 10.60 -6.61 5.85
CA LEU A 96 9.76 -6.10 4.77
C LEU A 96 10.27 -6.55 3.40
N GLU A 97 11.59 -6.51 3.18
CA GLU A 97 12.24 -6.96 1.94
C GLU A 97 11.95 -8.44 1.66
N SER A 98 12.04 -9.29 2.67
CA SER A 98 11.70 -10.71 2.58
C SER A 98 10.21 -10.93 2.29
N GLN A 99 9.35 -10.22 3.03
CA GLN A 99 7.89 -10.31 2.84
C GLN A 99 7.49 -9.84 1.43
N MET A 100 8.06 -8.74 0.96
CA MET A 100 7.78 -8.22 -0.38
C MET A 100 8.37 -9.08 -1.48
N GLY A 101 9.53 -9.71 -1.27
CA GLY A 101 10.06 -10.71 -2.19
C GLY A 101 9.05 -11.82 -2.47
N THR A 102 8.40 -12.33 -1.42
CA THR A 102 7.34 -13.34 -1.55
C THR A 102 6.11 -12.78 -2.28
N VAL A 103 5.67 -11.58 -1.93
CA VAL A 103 4.53 -10.91 -2.60
C VAL A 103 4.81 -10.75 -4.08
N LEU A 104 5.96 -10.16 -4.43
CA LEU A 104 6.30 -9.89 -5.84
C LEU A 104 6.46 -11.17 -6.66
N ALA A 105 7.05 -12.24 -6.09
CA ALA A 105 7.14 -13.53 -6.77
C ALA A 105 5.77 -14.07 -7.14
N LYS A 106 4.78 -14.01 -6.23
CA LYS A 106 3.40 -14.43 -6.48
C LYS A 106 2.70 -13.55 -7.52
N LEU A 107 2.84 -12.22 -7.41
CA LEU A 107 2.24 -11.29 -8.37
C LEU A 107 2.84 -11.47 -9.77
N LYS A 108 4.15 -11.72 -9.86
CA LYS A 108 4.83 -12.03 -11.13
C LYS A 108 4.29 -13.31 -11.78
N ALA A 109 4.04 -14.33 -10.97
CA ALA A 109 3.44 -15.58 -11.46
C ALA A 109 2.03 -15.39 -12.04
N GLU A 110 1.28 -14.39 -11.55
CA GLU A 110 -0.02 -13.96 -12.10
C GLU A 110 0.10 -12.98 -13.28
N GLY A 111 1.34 -12.68 -13.73
CA GLY A 111 1.59 -11.85 -14.91
C GLY A 111 1.54 -10.35 -14.69
N LEU A 112 1.61 -9.87 -13.44
CA LEU A 112 1.59 -8.43 -13.15
C LEU A 112 2.92 -7.77 -13.51
N GLU A 113 2.83 -6.52 -13.95
CA GLU A 113 4.01 -5.65 -14.07
C GLU A 113 4.48 -5.22 -12.68
N LEU A 114 5.78 -5.38 -12.42
CA LEU A 114 6.39 -5.12 -11.12
C LEU A 114 7.37 -3.95 -11.19
N PRO A 115 7.57 -3.21 -10.08
CA PRO A 115 8.60 -2.20 -10.03
C PRO A 115 9.98 -2.85 -10.17
N LYS A 116 10.87 -2.17 -10.87
CA LYS A 116 12.28 -2.56 -10.98
C LYS A 116 13.09 -2.09 -9.77
N TYR A 117 12.69 -0.97 -9.19
CA TYR A 117 13.36 -0.35 -8.05
C TYR A 117 12.35 -0.01 -6.95
N THR A 118 12.75 -0.20 -5.69
CA THR A 118 11.95 0.20 -4.54
C THR A 118 12.78 1.07 -3.60
N TYR A 119 12.23 2.21 -3.20
CA TYR A 119 12.88 3.19 -2.34
C TYR A 119 12.05 3.47 -1.10
N ALA A 120 12.73 3.56 0.04
CA ALA A 120 12.16 4.11 1.26
C ALA A 120 12.48 5.60 1.32
N ALA A 121 11.49 6.43 1.64
CA ALA A 121 11.66 7.88 1.70
C ALA A 121 10.87 8.50 2.87
N VAL A 122 11.13 9.78 3.12
CA VAL A 122 10.28 10.66 3.92
C VAL A 122 9.44 11.50 2.97
N ALA A 123 8.11 11.40 3.07
CA ALA A 123 7.18 12.19 2.30
C ALA A 123 6.43 13.19 3.19
N TRP A 124 6.05 14.33 2.63
CA TRP A 124 5.30 15.37 3.32
C TRP A 124 4.16 15.91 2.46
N GLY A 125 3.05 16.21 3.12
CA GLY A 125 1.90 16.84 2.46
C GLY A 125 1.12 15.93 1.51
N ARG A 126 1.54 14.67 1.34
CA ARG A 126 0.86 13.69 0.51
C ARG A 126 0.11 12.67 1.38
N PRO A 127 -1.12 12.33 1.04
CA PRO A 127 -1.88 11.30 1.75
C PRO A 127 -1.40 9.88 1.41
N GLU A 128 -0.78 9.69 0.25
CA GLU A 128 -0.34 8.40 -0.25
C GLU A 128 0.89 7.90 0.53
N SER A 129 0.79 6.69 1.06
CA SER A 129 1.92 6.04 1.75
C SER A 129 2.85 5.31 0.78
N VAL A 130 2.35 4.98 -0.40
CA VAL A 130 3.10 4.35 -1.49
C VAL A 130 2.79 5.08 -2.78
N VAL A 131 3.84 5.39 -3.54
CA VAL A 131 3.74 6.04 -4.85
C VAL A 131 4.47 5.18 -5.88
N PHE A 132 3.86 5.04 -7.06
CA PHE A 132 4.47 4.40 -8.21
C PHE A 132 4.64 5.39 -9.36
N ALA A 133 5.77 5.26 -10.07
CA ALA A 133 5.98 5.94 -11.33
C ALA A 133 6.85 5.05 -12.22
N ASP A 134 6.34 4.68 -13.38
CA ASP A 134 6.98 3.75 -14.32
C ASP A 134 7.43 2.45 -13.59
N SER A 135 8.74 2.24 -13.46
CA SER A 135 9.34 1.06 -12.83
C SER A 135 9.80 1.29 -11.39
N VAL A 136 9.39 2.39 -10.75
CA VAL A 136 9.83 2.77 -9.40
C VAL A 136 8.67 2.75 -8.42
N ALA A 137 8.86 2.09 -7.28
CA ALA A 137 8.00 2.21 -6.10
C ALA A 137 8.68 3.04 -5.03
N MET A 138 7.96 3.90 -4.33
CA MET A 138 8.45 4.64 -3.17
C MET A 138 7.51 4.43 -1.98
N ILE A 139 8.08 4.08 -0.83
CA ILE A 139 7.38 3.88 0.43
C ILE A 139 7.73 5.04 1.37
N ALA A 140 6.72 5.77 1.85
CA ALA A 140 6.89 6.85 2.80
C ALA A 140 6.99 6.31 4.23
N LEU A 141 8.20 6.09 4.74
CA LEU A 141 8.43 5.49 6.07
C LEU A 141 7.80 6.29 7.21
N ASN A 142 7.78 7.62 7.10
CA ASN A 142 7.14 8.48 8.09
C ASN A 142 5.61 8.30 8.18
N HIS A 143 5.01 7.53 7.30
CA HIS A 143 3.61 7.13 7.39
C HIS A 143 3.39 5.84 8.21
N TYR A 144 4.44 5.22 8.75
CA TYR A 144 4.36 3.92 9.44
C TYR A 144 5.07 3.88 10.80
N LEU A 145 5.21 5.03 11.45
CA LEU A 145 5.93 5.17 12.73
C LEU A 145 5.21 4.54 13.94
N GLY A 146 4.03 3.97 13.72
CA GLY A 146 3.22 3.36 14.78
C GLY A 146 2.13 4.27 15.33
N VAL A 147 1.06 3.66 15.84
CA VAL A 147 -0.17 4.36 16.30
C VAL A 147 0.10 5.40 17.42
N ASN A 148 1.11 5.16 18.24
CA ASN A 148 1.48 6.02 19.37
C ASN A 148 2.63 6.98 19.05
N SER A 149 3.04 7.09 17.77
CA SER A 149 4.10 8.01 17.40
C SER A 149 3.71 9.45 17.72
N PRO A 150 4.61 10.24 18.33
CA PRO A 150 4.40 11.67 18.52
C PRO A 150 4.12 12.43 17.23
N ALA A 151 4.63 11.92 16.10
CA ALA A 151 4.36 12.47 14.77
C ALA A 151 2.87 12.50 14.39
N TYR A 152 2.03 11.79 15.11
CA TYR A 152 0.59 11.66 14.81
C TYR A 152 -0.29 12.12 15.98
N GLU A 153 0.25 12.82 16.98
CA GLU A 153 -0.53 13.15 18.18
C GLU A 153 -1.77 13.99 17.87
N ASP A 154 -1.70 14.87 16.86
CA ASP A 154 -2.82 15.69 16.40
C ASP A 154 -3.77 14.94 15.44
N TRP A 155 -3.44 13.71 15.08
CA TRP A 155 -4.28 12.95 14.15
C TRP A 155 -5.34 12.14 14.90
N PRO A 156 -6.56 12.08 14.36
CA PRO A 156 -7.61 11.26 14.97
C PRO A 156 -7.26 9.77 14.92
N MET A 157 -7.70 9.03 15.94
CA MET A 157 -7.34 7.62 16.14
C MET A 157 -7.62 6.72 14.92
N TYR A 158 -8.69 6.98 14.17
CA TYR A 158 -9.04 6.17 13.00
C TYR A 158 -7.99 6.29 11.86
N ARG A 159 -7.27 7.40 11.77
CA ARG A 159 -6.13 7.56 10.86
C ARG A 159 -4.86 6.91 11.42
N ARG A 160 -4.58 7.16 12.71
CA ARG A 160 -3.38 6.62 13.38
C ARG A 160 -3.35 5.10 13.38
N ALA A 161 -4.51 4.45 13.51
CA ALA A 161 -4.65 3.00 13.58
C ALA A 161 -4.07 2.26 12.36
N LEU A 162 -3.97 2.92 11.20
CA LEU A 162 -3.41 2.37 9.97
C LEU A 162 -1.92 2.71 9.76
N LYS A 163 -1.36 3.61 10.58
CA LYS A 163 0.02 4.10 10.45
C LYS A 163 1.00 3.21 11.21
N ARG A 164 1.01 1.93 10.89
CA ARG A 164 1.82 0.89 11.56
C ARG A 164 2.75 0.18 10.58
N PRO A 165 3.97 -0.21 11.01
CA PRO A 165 4.92 -0.93 10.15
C PRO A 165 4.33 -2.16 9.46
N ASP A 166 3.47 -2.91 10.14
CA ASP A 166 2.85 -4.14 9.65
C ASP A 166 1.77 -3.91 8.56
N MET A 167 1.52 -2.65 8.18
CA MET A 167 0.66 -2.28 7.06
C MET A 167 1.43 -2.07 5.74
N MET A 168 2.76 -1.87 5.80
CA MET A 168 3.56 -1.53 4.62
C MET A 168 3.39 -2.54 3.47
N ALA A 169 3.47 -3.84 3.76
CA ALA A 169 3.30 -4.86 2.72
C ALA A 169 1.89 -4.85 2.10
N TYR A 170 0.85 -4.58 2.89
CA TYR A 170 -0.52 -4.49 2.39
C TYR A 170 -0.71 -3.26 1.49
N ASP A 171 -0.19 -2.11 1.91
CA ASP A 171 -0.32 -0.86 1.17
C ASP A 171 0.49 -0.92 -0.14
N LEU A 172 1.71 -1.47 -0.11
CA LEU A 172 2.52 -1.69 -1.30
C LEU A 172 1.84 -2.67 -2.27
N THR A 173 1.27 -3.75 -1.76
CA THR A 173 0.52 -4.73 -2.57
C THR A 173 -0.73 -4.09 -3.17
N GLU A 174 -1.52 -3.33 -2.39
CA GLU A 174 -2.71 -2.64 -2.88
C GLU A 174 -2.36 -1.66 -4.00
N ALA A 175 -1.30 -0.88 -3.83
CA ALA A 175 -0.85 0.07 -4.84
C ALA A 175 -0.39 -0.63 -6.14
N LEU A 176 0.34 -1.76 -6.04
CA LEU A 176 0.72 -2.59 -7.19
C LEU A 176 -0.50 -3.14 -7.94
N LEU A 177 -1.47 -3.66 -7.19
CA LEU A 177 -2.70 -4.18 -7.78
C LEU A 177 -3.50 -3.07 -8.46
N ALA A 178 -3.62 -1.89 -7.83
CA ALA A 178 -4.37 -0.77 -8.38
C ALA A 178 -3.77 -0.21 -9.68
N ILE A 179 -2.44 -0.28 -9.85
CA ILE A 179 -1.78 0.13 -11.09
C ILE A 179 -1.99 -0.89 -12.21
N ASN A 180 -1.87 -2.19 -11.91
CA ASN A 180 -2.04 -3.24 -12.89
C ASN A 180 -3.52 -3.46 -13.26
N TYR A 181 -4.42 -3.25 -12.30
CA TYR A 181 -5.87 -3.40 -12.43
C TYR A 181 -6.59 -2.16 -11.88
N PRO A 182 -6.51 -1.00 -12.57
CA PRO A 182 -7.19 0.21 -12.13
C PRO A 182 -8.70 0.01 -12.10
N TYR A 183 -9.38 0.69 -11.18
CA TYR A 183 -10.83 0.70 -11.15
C TYR A 183 -11.39 1.24 -12.47
N ASN A 184 -12.04 0.37 -13.22
CA ASN A 184 -12.67 0.72 -14.50
C ASN A 184 -13.98 -0.08 -14.64
N PRO A 185 -15.11 0.44 -14.14
CA PRO A 185 -16.40 -0.24 -14.18
C PRO A 185 -17.03 -0.25 -15.59
N GLY A 186 -16.45 0.45 -16.56
CA GLY A 186 -17.05 0.71 -17.86
C GLY A 186 -18.12 1.80 -17.84
N GLU A 187 -18.47 2.30 -19.03
CA GLU A 187 -19.44 3.39 -19.17
C GLU A 187 -20.80 3.02 -18.55
N GLY A 188 -21.34 3.92 -17.76
CA GLY A 188 -22.64 3.75 -17.12
C GLY A 188 -22.70 2.78 -15.94
N ASN A 189 -21.60 2.10 -15.58
CA ASN A 189 -21.53 1.12 -14.50
C ASN A 189 -20.79 1.59 -13.24
N ASP A 190 -20.43 2.86 -13.17
CA ASP A 190 -19.84 3.46 -11.96
C ASP A 190 -20.93 3.61 -10.90
N MET A 191 -21.04 2.60 -10.06
CA MET A 191 -22.02 2.51 -8.99
C MET A 191 -21.37 1.91 -7.74
N VAL A 192 -22.02 2.11 -6.60
CA VAL A 192 -21.55 1.59 -5.31
C VAL A 192 -21.19 0.10 -5.38
N LEU A 193 -22.04 -0.73 -6.00
CA LEU A 193 -21.80 -2.18 -6.15
C LEU A 193 -20.52 -2.48 -6.93
N SER A 194 -20.27 -1.79 -8.03
CA SER A 194 -19.06 -2.00 -8.85
C SER A 194 -17.80 -1.69 -8.06
N ARG A 195 -17.82 -0.60 -7.31
CA ARG A 195 -16.69 -0.22 -6.44
C ARG A 195 -16.53 -1.18 -5.26
N MET A 196 -17.63 -1.65 -4.65
CA MET A 196 -17.59 -2.69 -3.61
C MET A 196 -16.89 -3.95 -4.10
N ILE A 197 -17.26 -4.46 -5.28
CA ILE A 197 -16.64 -5.65 -5.87
C ILE A 197 -15.15 -5.41 -6.09
N TYR A 198 -14.76 -4.27 -6.65
CA TYR A 198 -13.37 -3.92 -6.86
C TYR A 198 -12.55 -3.91 -5.55
N GLU A 199 -13.03 -3.25 -4.52
CA GLU A 199 -12.38 -3.20 -3.20
C GLU A 199 -12.28 -4.59 -2.55
N GLY A 200 -13.31 -5.44 -2.74
CA GLY A 200 -13.30 -6.83 -2.29
C GLY A 200 -12.25 -7.68 -3.02
N VAL A 201 -12.14 -7.52 -4.34
CA VAL A 201 -11.10 -8.19 -5.16
C VAL A 201 -9.70 -7.79 -4.69
N LEU A 202 -9.46 -6.51 -4.44
CA LEU A 202 -8.16 -6.05 -3.90
C LEU A 202 -7.85 -6.67 -2.52
N ALA A 203 -8.85 -6.75 -1.64
CA ALA A 203 -8.68 -7.36 -0.33
C ALA A 203 -8.37 -8.85 -0.43
N GLU A 204 -9.11 -9.59 -1.26
CA GLU A 204 -8.89 -11.02 -1.50
C GLU A 204 -7.51 -11.28 -2.14
N ALA A 205 -7.10 -10.47 -3.11
CA ALA A 205 -5.77 -10.58 -3.70
C ALA A 205 -4.66 -10.38 -2.65
N LYS A 206 -4.79 -9.37 -1.78
CA LYS A 206 -3.84 -9.18 -0.66
C LYS A 206 -3.80 -10.39 0.28
N MET A 207 -4.97 -10.99 0.58
CA MET A 207 -5.04 -12.20 1.40
C MET A 207 -4.30 -13.40 0.79
N ARG A 208 -4.25 -13.49 -0.53
CA ARG A 208 -3.55 -14.59 -1.24
C ARG A 208 -2.05 -14.39 -1.34
N VAL A 209 -1.59 -13.16 -1.54
CA VAL A 209 -0.18 -12.91 -1.84
C VAL A 209 0.64 -12.51 -0.63
N VAL A 210 0.08 -11.75 0.34
CA VAL A 210 0.81 -11.33 1.53
C VAL A 210 1.01 -12.52 2.47
N PRO A 211 2.25 -12.84 2.88
CA PRO A 211 2.49 -13.92 3.85
C PRO A 211 1.76 -13.67 5.17
N GLU A 212 1.17 -14.74 5.72
CA GLU A 212 0.42 -14.69 6.99
C GLU A 212 -0.64 -13.58 7.05
N ALA A 213 -1.28 -13.30 5.91
CA ALA A 213 -2.25 -12.23 5.77
C ALA A 213 -3.38 -12.31 6.82
N ARG A 214 -3.84 -11.13 7.26
CA ARG A 214 -4.97 -10.97 8.17
C ARG A 214 -6.06 -10.14 7.50
N LEU A 215 -7.28 -10.64 7.48
CA LEU A 215 -8.40 -9.99 6.78
C LEU A 215 -8.61 -8.53 7.22
N TYR A 216 -8.55 -8.26 8.53
CA TYR A 216 -8.72 -6.89 9.00
C TYR A 216 -7.65 -5.92 8.43
N LYS A 217 -6.40 -6.38 8.24
CA LYS A 217 -5.34 -5.57 7.61
C LYS A 217 -5.58 -5.42 6.11
N ALA A 218 -5.94 -6.50 5.42
CA ALA A 218 -6.24 -6.45 3.98
C ALA A 218 -7.38 -5.48 3.66
N LEU A 219 -8.35 -5.36 4.55
CA LEU A 219 -9.47 -4.42 4.44
C LEU A 219 -9.15 -3.02 4.98
N GLY A 220 -8.03 -2.84 5.71
CA GLY A 220 -7.66 -1.58 6.34
C GLY A 220 -8.47 -1.27 7.59
N PHE A 221 -8.74 -2.27 8.42
CA PHE A 221 -9.40 -2.15 9.73
C PHE A 221 -8.46 -2.48 10.87
N THR A 222 -8.92 -2.22 12.09
CA THR A 222 -8.42 -2.88 13.30
C THR A 222 -9.19 -4.19 13.52
N GLU A 223 -8.61 -5.12 14.27
CA GLU A 223 -9.28 -6.39 14.57
C GLU A 223 -10.63 -6.20 15.30
N PRO A 224 -10.77 -5.29 16.29
CA PRO A 224 -12.07 -4.99 16.90
C PRO A 224 -13.09 -4.44 15.90
N GLN A 225 -12.67 -3.58 14.96
CA GLN A 225 -13.57 -3.06 13.92
C GLN A 225 -14.09 -4.19 13.02
N LEU A 226 -13.22 -5.13 12.61
CA LEU A 226 -13.66 -6.27 11.81
C LEU A 226 -14.68 -7.12 12.56
N LYS A 227 -14.43 -7.44 13.84
CA LYS A 227 -15.40 -8.19 14.69
C LYS A 227 -16.75 -7.50 14.78
N ASP A 228 -16.78 -6.18 14.94
CA ASP A 228 -18.03 -5.41 14.97
C ASP A 228 -18.76 -5.45 13.62
N ILE A 229 -18.03 -5.30 12.51
CA ILE A 229 -18.60 -5.41 11.16
C ILE A 229 -19.20 -6.81 10.92
N GLU A 230 -18.47 -7.87 11.28
CA GLU A 230 -18.94 -9.26 11.13
C GLU A 230 -20.21 -9.53 11.94
N ALA A 231 -20.27 -9.03 13.17
CA ALA A 231 -21.45 -9.14 14.02
C ALA A 231 -22.68 -8.41 13.43
N ASN A 232 -22.46 -7.36 12.66
CA ASN A 232 -23.52 -6.52 12.10
C ASN A 232 -23.72 -6.72 10.57
N LYS A 233 -23.07 -7.70 9.95
CA LYS A 233 -23.06 -7.86 8.47
C LYS A 233 -24.45 -7.92 7.84
N SER A 234 -25.41 -8.60 8.48
CA SER A 234 -26.79 -8.69 7.97
C SER A 234 -27.52 -7.35 8.03
N LEU A 235 -27.28 -6.55 9.07
CA LEU A 235 -27.84 -5.20 9.17
C LEU A 235 -27.26 -4.27 8.12
N ILE A 236 -25.94 -4.35 7.88
CA ILE A 236 -25.24 -3.58 6.86
C ILE A 236 -25.81 -3.91 5.48
N TRP A 237 -25.90 -5.20 5.15
CA TRP A 237 -26.47 -5.66 3.88
C TRP A 237 -27.91 -5.20 3.68
N ASN A 238 -28.77 -5.43 4.68
CA ASN A 238 -30.16 -5.00 4.60
C ASN A 238 -30.31 -3.50 4.38
N LYS A 239 -29.46 -2.69 5.02
CA LYS A 239 -29.44 -1.24 4.85
C LYS A 239 -29.11 -0.87 3.40
N LEU A 240 -28.08 -1.48 2.81
CA LEU A 240 -27.66 -1.25 1.41
C LEU A 240 -28.78 -1.58 0.43
N VAL A 241 -29.49 -2.68 0.67
CA VAL A 241 -30.60 -3.14 -0.21
C VAL A 241 -31.83 -2.28 -0.05
N LEU A 242 -32.30 -2.06 1.20
CA LEU A 242 -33.55 -1.35 1.48
C LEU A 242 -33.48 0.13 1.05
N GLU A 243 -32.35 0.77 1.21
CA GLU A 243 -32.13 2.17 0.79
C GLU A 243 -31.64 2.28 -0.66
N LYS A 244 -31.61 1.16 -1.40
CA LYS A 244 -31.22 1.11 -2.83
C LYS A 244 -29.83 1.67 -3.11
N MET A 245 -28.90 1.61 -2.14
CA MET A 245 -27.58 2.20 -2.28
C MET A 245 -26.70 1.46 -3.30
N LEU A 246 -26.89 0.14 -3.49
CA LEU A 246 -26.03 -0.70 -4.33
C LEU A 246 -25.89 -0.17 -5.78
N TYR A 247 -26.98 0.30 -6.34
CA TYR A 247 -27.03 0.78 -7.73
C TYR A 247 -26.94 2.31 -7.83
N SER A 248 -26.66 2.98 -6.71
CA SER A 248 -26.46 4.42 -6.71
C SER A 248 -25.18 4.78 -7.46
N LYS A 249 -25.30 5.83 -8.30
CA LYS A 249 -24.19 6.49 -9.02
C LYS A 249 -23.86 7.86 -8.40
N ASP A 250 -24.43 8.15 -7.24
CA ASP A 250 -24.18 9.40 -6.53
C ASP A 250 -22.73 9.41 -6.01
N PRO A 251 -21.87 10.32 -6.48
CA PRO A 251 -20.48 10.41 -6.06
C PRO A 251 -20.35 10.79 -4.59
N GLU A 252 -21.26 11.61 -4.04
CA GLU A 252 -21.22 11.99 -2.62
C GLU A 252 -21.50 10.78 -1.72
N LEU A 253 -22.49 9.94 -2.07
CA LEU A 253 -22.75 8.70 -1.37
C LEU A 253 -21.54 7.75 -1.46
N SER A 254 -20.96 7.60 -2.67
CA SER A 254 -19.77 6.79 -2.89
C SER A 254 -18.62 7.26 -2.00
N ASP A 255 -18.32 8.54 -1.98
CA ASP A 255 -17.26 9.10 -1.13
C ASP A 255 -17.50 8.82 0.36
N ARG A 256 -18.71 9.01 0.85
CA ARG A 256 -19.05 8.74 2.25
C ARG A 256 -18.97 7.27 2.63
N LEU A 257 -19.12 6.34 1.68
CA LEU A 257 -19.03 4.90 1.89
C LEU A 257 -17.58 4.38 1.83
N PHE A 258 -16.73 4.95 0.94
CA PHE A 258 -15.40 4.40 0.65
C PHE A 258 -14.24 5.22 1.21
N SER A 259 -14.43 6.50 1.55
CA SER A 259 -13.37 7.33 2.12
C SER A 259 -13.00 6.93 3.54
N LEU A 260 -11.74 7.21 3.92
CA LEU A 260 -11.25 7.00 5.28
C LEU A 260 -11.84 8.04 6.23
N LEU A 261 -13.01 7.73 6.75
CA LEU A 261 -13.75 8.52 7.73
C LEU A 261 -13.83 7.75 9.08
N PRO A 262 -14.12 8.41 10.21
CA PRO A 262 -14.29 7.72 11.48
C PRO A 262 -15.47 6.73 11.45
N TYR A 263 -16.55 7.11 10.75
CA TYR A 263 -17.77 6.32 10.64
C TYR A 263 -18.32 6.33 9.21
N SER A 264 -18.93 5.22 8.81
CA SER A 264 -19.73 5.11 7.58
C SER A 264 -21.18 5.50 7.88
N THR A 265 -21.43 6.82 7.98
CA THR A 265 -22.73 7.37 8.38
C THR A 265 -23.90 6.95 7.49
N PRO A 266 -23.74 6.70 6.16
CA PRO A 266 -24.83 6.14 5.36
C PRO A 266 -25.28 4.75 5.85
N ILE A 267 -24.37 3.96 6.45
CA ILE A 267 -24.70 2.65 7.01
C ILE A 267 -25.21 2.81 8.44
N SER A 268 -24.43 3.43 9.31
CA SER A 268 -24.76 3.69 10.70
C SER A 268 -23.81 4.74 11.29
N PRO A 269 -24.27 5.57 12.24
CA PRO A 269 -23.38 6.50 12.95
C PRO A 269 -22.32 5.81 13.82
N LYS A 270 -22.40 4.49 13.98
CA LYS A 270 -21.42 3.68 14.73
C LYS A 270 -20.61 2.74 13.85
N ALA A 271 -21.03 2.51 12.60
CA ALA A 271 -20.29 1.63 11.69
C ALA A 271 -18.92 2.25 11.37
N PRO A 272 -17.81 1.52 11.47
CA PRO A 272 -16.51 2.02 11.08
C PRO A 272 -16.50 2.57 9.65
N GLY A 273 -15.72 3.60 9.38
CA GLY A 273 -15.54 4.12 8.02
C GLY A 273 -15.10 3.01 7.07
N ARG A 274 -15.54 3.06 5.83
CA ARG A 274 -15.27 2.03 4.80
C ARG A 274 -15.82 0.63 5.09
N THR A 275 -16.77 0.48 6.03
CA THR A 275 -17.41 -0.81 6.37
C THR A 275 -17.85 -1.61 5.12
N ILE A 276 -18.23 -0.91 4.06
CA ILE A 276 -18.68 -1.49 2.80
C ILE A 276 -17.60 -2.34 2.10
N ARG A 277 -16.31 -2.11 2.35
CA ARG A 277 -15.21 -2.93 1.83
C ARG A 277 -15.32 -4.41 2.24
N TYR A 278 -15.77 -4.65 3.47
CA TYR A 278 -16.00 -6.01 3.96
C TYR A 278 -17.12 -6.73 3.21
N VAL A 279 -18.19 -6.00 2.86
CA VAL A 279 -19.33 -6.58 2.14
C VAL A 279 -18.96 -6.92 0.70
N GLY A 280 -18.11 -6.11 0.09
CA GLY A 280 -17.60 -6.34 -1.28
C GLY A 280 -16.72 -7.56 -1.38
#